data_c401521a4f48031d2a5cbbe5a9512aba
#
_entry.id   c401521a4f48031d2a5cbbe5a9512aba
#
_cell.length_a   1.000
_cell.length_b   1.000
_cell.length_c   1.000
_cell.angle_alpha   90.00
_cell.angle_beta   90.00
_cell.angle_gamma   90.00
#
_symmetry.space_group_name_H-M   'P 1'
#
loop_
_entity.id
_entity.type
_entity.pdbx_description
1 polymer ?
#
loop_
_entity_poly.entity_id
_entity_poly.type
_entity_poly.pdbx_seq_one_letter_code
_entity_poly.pdbx_strand_id
1 'polypeptide(L)'
;MFILLNYSKDFEQLMNQNSLISIFLSSPILYFYCLILDIVVPKNLKSAFSFYLNKDCMPMFFQSPGRTIFSKLKENKIKDLRIDKIKVQQKYCDMFESIKEGKATYEMQNSKWYKLKCDLEKHPKNAKLETAEKEYLLFRDMLSMHILFSTLSYVFHLVGIVNFTNLNFVYIVVAYFVLFFCVRTTSNKFVNEVIVQDSIAD
;
A
#
# COMPACT_ATOMS: atom_id res chain seq x y z
N MET A 1 18.92 2.98 -6.59
CA MET A 1 19.34 4.38 -6.79
C MET A 1 20.36 4.83 -5.73
N PHE A 2 20.14 4.60 -4.45
CA PHE A 2 21.07 4.99 -3.38
C PHE A 2 22.44 4.30 -3.43
N ILE A 3 22.48 3.02 -3.74
CA ILE A 3 23.74 2.26 -3.88
C ILE A 3 24.60 2.82 -5.01
N LEU A 4 23.94 3.26 -6.10
CA LEU A 4 24.61 3.87 -7.26
C LEU A 4 25.10 5.30 -7.00
N LEU A 5 24.45 6.06 -6.12
CA LEU A 5 24.83 7.45 -5.81
C LEU A 5 26.08 7.56 -4.92
N ASN A 6 26.43 6.51 -4.16
CA ASN A 6 27.62 6.49 -3.31
C ASN A 6 28.84 5.82 -3.95
N TYR A 7 28.70 5.28 -5.16
CA TYR A 7 29.79 4.64 -5.86
C TYR A 7 30.60 5.68 -6.64
N SER A 8 31.57 6.26 -5.93
CA SER A 8 32.75 6.98 -6.45
C SER A 8 32.55 8.37 -7.08
N LYS A 9 33.60 9.17 -6.96
CA LYS A 9 33.84 10.44 -7.70
C LYS A 9 33.68 10.23 -9.22
N ASP A 10 33.91 9.02 -9.72
CA ASP A 10 33.76 8.65 -11.14
C ASP A 10 32.32 8.63 -11.59
N PHE A 11 31.38 8.27 -10.69
CA PHE A 11 29.95 8.31 -10.98
C PHE A 11 29.40 9.76 -11.00
N GLU A 12 29.92 10.65 -10.15
CA GLU A 12 29.62 12.09 -10.21
C GLU A 12 30.13 12.71 -11.51
N GLN A 13 31.31 12.31 -12.00
CA GLN A 13 31.82 12.74 -13.29
C GLN A 13 31.02 12.20 -14.47
N LEU A 14 30.57 10.95 -14.43
CA LEU A 14 29.65 10.34 -15.40
C LEU A 14 28.27 10.99 -15.38
N MET A 15 27.74 11.32 -14.21
CA MET A 15 26.47 12.04 -14.07
C MET A 15 26.54 13.46 -14.63
N ASN A 16 27.65 14.16 -14.48
CA ASN A 16 27.81 15.53 -14.98
C ASN A 16 27.94 15.62 -16.50
N GLN A 17 28.47 14.58 -17.16
CA GLN A 17 28.66 14.60 -18.62
C GLN A 17 27.53 13.92 -19.41
N ASN A 18 26.76 12.97 -18.82
CA ASN A 18 25.74 12.20 -19.52
C ASN A 18 24.53 11.87 -18.63
N SER A 19 24.05 12.84 -17.82
CA SER A 19 23.02 12.61 -16.82
C SER A 19 21.73 11.96 -17.36
N LEU A 20 21.31 12.32 -18.55
CA LEU A 20 20.11 11.75 -19.19
C LEU A 20 20.35 10.32 -19.66
N ILE A 21 21.52 10.02 -20.22
CA ILE A 21 21.85 8.68 -20.74
C ILE A 21 22.01 7.67 -19.59
N SER A 22 22.64 8.06 -18.48
CA SER A 22 22.79 7.19 -17.30
C SER A 22 21.46 6.90 -16.62
N ILE A 23 20.53 7.87 -16.58
CA ILE A 23 19.16 7.67 -16.09
C ILE A 23 18.40 6.72 -17.01
N PHE A 24 18.55 6.86 -18.33
CA PHE A 24 17.91 6.00 -19.30
C PHE A 24 18.44 4.55 -19.27
N LEU A 25 19.74 4.36 -19.09
CA LEU A 25 20.37 3.04 -18.99
C LEU A 25 20.13 2.36 -17.62
N SER A 26 20.00 3.13 -16.54
CA SER A 26 19.71 2.57 -15.20
C SER A 26 18.22 2.21 -15.01
N SER A 27 17.32 2.85 -15.74
CA SER A 27 15.89 2.65 -15.62
C SER A 27 15.43 1.21 -15.94
N PRO A 28 15.87 0.54 -17.04
CA PRO A 28 15.52 -0.85 -17.30
C PRO A 28 16.10 -1.82 -16.25
N ILE A 29 17.33 -1.59 -15.80
CA ILE A 29 17.97 -2.42 -14.77
C ILE A 29 17.21 -2.30 -13.45
N LEU A 30 16.85 -1.09 -13.07
CA LEU A 30 16.04 -0.83 -11.88
C LEU A 30 14.65 -1.47 -11.99
N TYR A 31 14.01 -1.35 -13.16
CA TYR A 31 12.72 -1.99 -13.42
C TYR A 31 12.81 -3.52 -13.32
N PHE A 32 13.82 -4.13 -13.94
CA PHE A 32 14.04 -5.58 -13.86
C PHE A 32 14.30 -6.04 -12.41
N TYR A 33 15.07 -5.28 -11.66
CA TYR A 33 15.33 -5.54 -10.25
C TYR A 33 14.05 -5.44 -9.40
N CYS A 34 13.22 -4.42 -9.66
CA CYS A 34 11.91 -4.28 -9.02
C CYS A 34 10.99 -5.45 -9.35
N LEU A 35 10.96 -5.95 -10.59
CA LEU A 35 10.17 -7.12 -10.96
C LEU A 35 10.63 -8.38 -10.21
N ILE A 36 11.94 -8.63 -10.14
CA ILE A 36 12.49 -9.78 -9.41
C ILE A 36 12.09 -9.70 -7.93
N LEU A 37 12.25 -8.55 -7.31
CA LEU A 37 11.87 -8.33 -5.92
C LEU A 37 10.36 -8.47 -5.71
N ASP A 38 9.56 -8.04 -6.67
CA ASP A 38 8.10 -8.19 -6.61
C ASP A 38 7.67 -9.66 -6.62
N ILE A 39 8.39 -10.50 -7.35
CA ILE A 39 8.17 -11.96 -7.37
C ILE A 39 8.65 -12.61 -6.06
N VAL A 40 9.79 -12.17 -5.53
CA VAL A 40 10.42 -12.76 -4.34
C VAL A 40 9.69 -12.37 -3.05
N VAL A 41 9.14 -11.16 -2.96
CA VAL A 41 8.45 -10.70 -1.76
C VAL A 41 7.00 -11.18 -1.74
N PRO A 42 6.61 -12.05 -0.80
CA PRO A 42 5.24 -12.58 -0.71
C PRO A 42 4.21 -11.45 -0.54
N LYS A 43 3.04 -11.60 -1.16
CA LYS A 43 1.93 -10.62 -1.06
C LYS A 43 1.55 -10.31 0.40
N ASN A 44 1.60 -11.30 1.26
CA ASN A 44 1.31 -11.16 2.69
C ASN A 44 2.31 -10.23 3.39
N LEU A 45 3.61 -10.32 3.05
CA LEU A 45 4.65 -9.46 3.61
C LEU A 45 4.49 -8.01 3.15
N LYS A 46 4.18 -7.79 1.87
CA LYS A 46 3.87 -6.46 1.32
C LYS A 46 2.69 -5.81 2.02
N SER A 47 1.63 -6.59 2.28
CA SER A 47 0.46 -6.11 3.01
C SER A 47 0.78 -5.79 4.48
N ALA A 48 1.65 -6.58 5.12
CA ALA A 48 2.09 -6.32 6.48
C ALA A 48 2.81 -4.98 6.61
N PHE A 49 3.71 -4.66 5.70
CA PHE A 49 4.41 -3.36 5.70
C PHE A 49 3.47 -2.16 5.54
N SER A 50 2.37 -2.33 4.81
CA SER A 50 1.38 -1.27 4.57
C SER A 50 0.51 -0.95 5.79
N PHE A 51 0.29 -1.92 6.68
CA PHE A 51 -0.68 -1.81 7.77
C PHE A 51 -0.08 -1.84 9.18
N TYR A 52 1.23 -1.96 9.31
CA TYR A 52 1.93 -2.13 10.59
C TYR A 52 1.68 -1.00 11.61
N LEU A 53 1.41 0.22 11.17
CA LEU A 53 1.21 1.40 12.03
C LEU A 53 -0.26 1.76 12.29
N ASN A 54 -1.20 0.91 11.96
CA ASN A 54 -2.60 1.19 12.25
C ASN A 54 -2.91 0.88 13.72
N LYS A 55 -3.23 1.91 14.50
CA LYS A 55 -3.43 1.86 15.96
C LYS A 55 -4.51 0.87 16.41
N ASP A 56 -5.44 0.54 15.52
CA ASP A 56 -6.55 -0.40 15.78
C ASP A 56 -6.16 -1.87 15.54
N CYS A 57 -4.89 -2.14 15.29
CA CYS A 57 -4.42 -3.42 14.82
C CYS A 57 -3.13 -3.84 15.54
N MET A 58 -3.28 -4.34 16.75
CA MET A 58 -2.22 -5.05 17.47
C MET A 58 -1.76 -6.29 16.69
N PRO A 59 -0.55 -6.75 16.90
CA PRO A 59 0.56 -7.04 16.03
C PRO A 59 0.16 -8.04 14.97
N MET A 60 -0.34 -7.58 13.85
CA MET A 60 -0.78 -8.50 12.81
C MET A 60 -0.02 -8.28 11.53
N PHE A 61 0.90 -9.16 11.30
CA PHE A 61 1.67 -9.30 10.09
C PHE A 61 0.86 -9.58 8.81
N PHE A 62 -0.49 -9.64 8.89
CA PHE A 62 -1.32 -10.09 7.76
C PHE A 62 -2.68 -9.38 7.75
N GLN A 63 -2.71 -8.08 7.48
CA GLN A 63 -3.97 -7.36 7.46
C GLN A 63 -4.43 -7.02 6.05
N SER A 64 -5.67 -7.38 5.77
CA SER A 64 -6.37 -6.94 4.57
C SER A 64 -7.05 -5.58 4.80
N PRO A 65 -7.16 -4.75 3.74
CA PRO A 65 -7.78 -3.43 3.83
C PRO A 65 -9.20 -3.41 4.38
N GLY A 66 -9.99 -4.47 4.15
CA GLY A 66 -11.41 -4.52 4.49
C GLY A 66 -11.77 -4.84 5.94
N ARG A 67 -10.77 -5.09 6.82
CA ARG A 67 -11.02 -5.64 8.17
C ARG A 67 -11.86 -4.77 9.09
N THR A 68 -11.82 -3.46 8.93
CA THR A 68 -12.49 -2.51 9.83
C THR A 68 -13.52 -1.64 9.13
N ILE A 69 -13.80 -1.91 7.85
CA ILE A 69 -14.65 -1.04 7.04
C ILE A 69 -16.07 -0.93 7.59
N PHE A 70 -16.69 -2.06 7.95
CA PHE A 70 -18.05 -2.06 8.47
C PHE A 70 -18.16 -1.45 9.86
N SER A 71 -17.14 -1.61 10.70
CA SER A 71 -17.06 -0.90 11.99
C SER A 71 -16.96 0.61 11.78
N LYS A 72 -16.12 1.07 10.86
CA LYS A 72 -16.00 2.50 10.50
C LYS A 72 -17.28 3.06 9.89
N LEU A 73 -17.98 2.28 9.05
CA LEU A 73 -19.28 2.66 8.49
C LEU A 73 -20.33 2.85 9.60
N LYS A 74 -20.43 1.88 10.51
CA LYS A 74 -21.34 1.94 11.65
C LYS A 74 -21.08 3.15 12.54
N GLU A 75 -19.82 3.47 12.79
CA GLU A 75 -19.41 4.60 13.62
C GLU A 75 -19.45 5.96 12.87
N ASN A 76 -19.94 6.01 11.64
CA ASN A 76 -19.93 7.19 10.77
C ASN A 76 -18.54 7.85 10.59
N LYS A 77 -17.47 7.07 10.72
CA LYS A 77 -16.09 7.56 10.55
C LYS A 77 -15.69 7.75 9.08
N ILE A 78 -16.49 7.24 8.15
CA ILE A 78 -16.26 7.40 6.71
C ILE A 78 -17.00 8.65 6.24
N LYS A 79 -16.24 9.64 5.76
CA LYS A 79 -16.75 10.94 5.31
C LYS A 79 -16.88 11.01 3.77
N ASP A 80 -17.17 9.91 3.10
CA ASP A 80 -17.40 9.92 1.66
C ASP A 80 -18.86 10.27 1.37
N LEU A 81 -19.07 11.41 0.69
CA LEU A 81 -20.41 11.93 0.38
C LEU A 81 -21.16 11.09 -0.67
N ARG A 82 -20.47 10.22 -1.36
CA ARG A 82 -21.07 9.32 -2.36
C ARG A 82 -21.78 8.12 -1.72
N ILE A 83 -21.52 7.86 -0.44
CA ILE A 83 -22.11 6.74 0.30
C ILE A 83 -23.48 7.19 0.84
N ASP A 84 -24.53 6.59 0.31
CA ASP A 84 -25.88 6.71 0.86
C ASP A 84 -25.97 5.93 2.19
N LYS A 85 -25.94 6.65 3.28
CA LYS A 85 -25.93 6.07 4.63
C LYS A 85 -27.18 5.23 4.91
N ILE A 86 -28.31 5.62 4.37
CA ILE A 86 -29.60 4.92 4.60
C ILE A 86 -29.55 3.57 3.89
N LYS A 87 -29.17 3.55 2.62
CA LYS A 87 -29.03 2.33 1.84
C LYS A 87 -28.00 1.38 2.45
N VAL A 88 -26.83 1.90 2.80
CA VAL A 88 -25.76 1.13 3.43
C VAL A 88 -26.21 0.53 4.77
N GLN A 89 -26.96 1.29 5.57
CA GLN A 89 -27.47 0.81 6.85
C GLN A 89 -28.50 -0.31 6.68
N GLN A 90 -29.35 -0.21 5.69
CA GLN A 90 -30.32 -1.27 5.35
C GLN A 90 -29.62 -2.52 4.77
N LYS A 91 -28.70 -2.32 3.82
CA LYS A 91 -27.99 -3.41 3.12
C LYS A 91 -27.09 -4.24 4.02
N TYR A 92 -26.47 -3.62 5.01
CA TYR A 92 -25.51 -4.27 5.91
C TYR A 92 -26.01 -4.39 7.36
N CYS A 93 -27.33 -4.34 7.59
CA CYS A 93 -27.93 -4.41 8.93
C CYS A 93 -27.42 -5.62 9.73
N ASP A 94 -27.39 -6.82 9.14
CA ASP A 94 -26.93 -8.05 9.80
C ASP A 94 -25.48 -7.93 10.31
N MET A 95 -24.61 -7.31 9.48
CA MET A 95 -23.21 -7.08 9.85
C MET A 95 -23.11 -6.06 10.98
N PHE A 96 -23.91 -5.01 10.95
CA PHE A 96 -23.93 -3.98 11.98
C PHE A 96 -24.50 -4.50 13.31
N GLU A 97 -25.48 -5.37 13.27
CA GLU A 97 -25.96 -6.09 14.46
C GLU A 97 -24.90 -7.00 15.03
N SER A 98 -24.26 -7.81 14.21
CA SER A 98 -23.14 -8.67 14.61
C SER A 98 -21.98 -7.90 15.24
N ILE A 99 -21.68 -6.69 14.72
CA ILE A 99 -20.67 -5.79 15.32
C ILE A 99 -21.17 -5.25 16.67
N LYS A 100 -22.46 -4.91 16.79
CA LYS A 100 -23.06 -4.41 18.03
C LYS A 100 -23.01 -5.46 19.15
N GLU A 101 -23.23 -6.72 18.78
CA GLU A 101 -23.20 -7.86 19.69
C GLU A 101 -21.78 -8.35 20.01
N GLY A 102 -20.73 -7.74 19.41
CA GLY A 102 -19.34 -8.16 19.58
C GLY A 102 -19.00 -9.51 18.91
N LYS A 103 -19.90 -10.02 18.05
CA LYS A 103 -19.71 -11.30 17.35
C LYS A 103 -18.93 -11.17 16.04
N ALA A 104 -18.95 -9.99 15.41
CA ALA A 104 -18.27 -9.75 14.15
C ALA A 104 -16.76 -9.60 14.35
N THR A 105 -16.00 -10.61 13.97
CA THR A 105 -14.54 -10.55 13.96
C THR A 105 -14.02 -9.71 12.80
N TYR A 106 -12.75 -9.27 12.90
CA TYR A 106 -12.09 -8.59 11.77
C TYR A 106 -12.05 -9.45 10.50
N GLU A 107 -11.92 -10.75 10.65
CA GLU A 107 -11.92 -11.70 9.53
C GLU A 107 -13.27 -11.79 8.83
N MET A 108 -14.35 -11.79 9.60
CA MET A 108 -15.71 -11.76 9.02
C MET A 108 -15.96 -10.49 8.23
N GLN A 109 -15.57 -9.32 8.77
CA GLN A 109 -15.69 -8.05 8.05
C GLN A 109 -14.87 -8.08 6.75
N ASN A 110 -13.63 -8.57 6.81
CA ASN A 110 -12.78 -8.68 5.65
C ASN A 110 -13.32 -9.64 4.60
N SER A 111 -13.82 -10.81 5.00
CA SER A 111 -14.41 -11.79 4.09
C SER A 111 -15.64 -11.22 3.37
N LYS A 112 -16.51 -10.50 4.09
CA LYS A 112 -17.66 -9.82 3.49
C LYS A 112 -17.19 -8.76 2.49
N TRP A 113 -16.27 -7.90 2.86
CA TRP A 113 -15.71 -6.86 1.97
C TRP A 113 -15.06 -7.47 0.72
N TYR A 114 -14.25 -8.52 0.90
CA TYR A 114 -13.59 -9.19 -0.21
C TYR A 114 -14.59 -9.85 -1.19
N LYS A 115 -15.67 -10.43 -0.65
CA LYS A 115 -16.75 -10.97 -1.48
C LYS A 115 -17.41 -9.88 -2.32
N LEU A 116 -17.74 -8.74 -1.71
CA LEU A 116 -18.27 -7.58 -2.45
C LEU A 116 -17.32 -7.11 -3.56
N LYS A 117 -16.02 -7.01 -3.25
CA LYS A 117 -15.00 -6.70 -4.25
C LYS A 117 -15.05 -7.65 -5.44
N CYS A 118 -15.00 -8.96 -5.18
CA CYS A 118 -15.03 -9.99 -6.22
C CYS A 118 -16.32 -9.96 -7.05
N ASP A 119 -17.45 -9.68 -6.44
CA ASP A 119 -18.73 -9.58 -7.14
C ASP A 119 -18.76 -8.34 -8.06
N LEU A 120 -18.24 -7.21 -7.59
CA LEU A 120 -18.12 -5.99 -8.39
C LEU A 120 -17.13 -6.13 -9.56
N GLU A 121 -16.07 -6.91 -9.42
CA GLU A 121 -15.09 -7.16 -10.48
C GLU A 121 -15.67 -7.92 -11.68
N LYS A 122 -16.75 -8.66 -11.48
CA LYS A 122 -17.47 -9.35 -12.57
C LYS A 122 -18.23 -8.39 -13.50
N HIS A 123 -18.43 -7.15 -13.07
CA HIS A 123 -19.17 -6.16 -13.83
C HIS A 123 -18.24 -5.22 -14.62
N PRO A 124 -18.39 -5.10 -15.96
CA PRO A 124 -17.43 -4.39 -16.82
C PRO A 124 -17.38 -2.86 -16.62
N LYS A 125 -18.22 -2.28 -15.75
CA LYS A 125 -18.34 -0.82 -15.58
C LYS A 125 -17.49 -0.22 -14.43
N ASN A 126 -16.61 -0.99 -13.80
CA ASN A 126 -15.93 -0.57 -12.57
C ASN A 126 -14.52 0.03 -12.76
N ALA A 127 -14.33 0.86 -13.81
CA ALA A 127 -13.04 1.52 -14.07
C ALA A 127 -12.49 2.31 -12.86
N LYS A 128 -13.36 2.88 -12.01
CA LYS A 128 -12.94 3.61 -10.80
C LYS A 128 -12.40 2.66 -9.74
N LEU A 129 -13.03 1.51 -9.55
CA LEU A 129 -12.57 0.48 -8.62
C LEU A 129 -11.21 -0.07 -9.04
N GLU A 130 -11.08 -0.42 -10.32
CA GLU A 130 -9.83 -0.90 -10.91
C GLU A 130 -8.68 0.11 -10.76
N THR A 131 -8.97 1.40 -11.01
CA THR A 131 -7.99 2.47 -10.83
C THR A 131 -7.58 2.60 -9.37
N ALA A 132 -8.52 2.59 -8.43
CA ALA A 132 -8.23 2.70 -7.00
C ALA A 132 -7.42 1.49 -6.49
N GLU A 133 -7.70 0.30 -7.00
CA GLU A 133 -6.92 -0.90 -6.69
C GLU A 133 -5.49 -0.80 -7.22
N LYS A 134 -5.31 -0.41 -8.49
CA LYS A 134 -3.99 -0.22 -9.10
C LYS A 134 -3.15 0.82 -8.36
N GLU A 135 -3.75 1.94 -7.98
CA GLU A 135 -3.07 2.97 -7.17
C GLU A 135 -2.61 2.39 -5.81
N TYR A 136 -3.48 1.66 -5.12
CA TYR A 136 -3.13 1.02 -3.85
C TYR A 136 -2.00 0.01 -4.02
N LEU A 137 -2.09 -0.88 -5.00
CA LEU A 137 -1.08 -1.90 -5.26
C LEU A 137 0.28 -1.27 -5.59
N LEU A 138 0.29 -0.22 -6.42
CA LEU A 138 1.50 0.51 -6.78
C LEU A 138 2.23 1.05 -5.54
N PHE A 139 1.53 1.82 -4.70
CA PHE A 139 2.16 2.41 -3.52
C PHE A 139 2.55 1.38 -2.47
N ARG A 140 1.77 0.31 -2.30
CA ARG A 140 2.11 -0.83 -1.44
C ARG A 140 3.43 -1.48 -1.88
N ASP A 141 3.58 -1.71 -3.18
CA ASP A 141 4.77 -2.36 -3.73
C ASP A 141 5.98 -1.40 -3.67
N MET A 142 5.78 -0.11 -3.93
CA MET A 142 6.83 0.91 -3.74
C MET A 142 7.31 0.99 -2.29
N LEU A 143 6.41 0.95 -1.30
CA LEU A 143 6.79 0.95 0.13
C LEU A 143 7.57 -0.32 0.48
N SER A 144 7.12 -1.48 0.03
CA SER A 144 7.80 -2.76 0.26
C SER A 144 9.20 -2.77 -0.32
N MET A 145 9.35 -2.26 -1.54
CA MET A 145 10.65 -2.11 -2.19
C MET A 145 11.56 -1.14 -1.44
N HIS A 146 11.01 -0.01 -1.00
CA HIS A 146 11.78 0.96 -0.23
C HIS A 146 12.33 0.34 1.07
N ILE A 147 11.53 -0.41 1.82
CA ILE A 147 11.96 -1.10 3.03
C ILE A 147 13.06 -2.12 2.72
N LEU A 148 12.85 -2.94 1.69
CA LEU A 148 13.82 -3.96 1.30
C LEU A 148 15.16 -3.34 0.88
N PHE A 149 15.14 -2.30 0.04
CA PHE A 149 16.35 -1.58 -0.39
C PHE A 149 17.05 -0.91 0.78
N SER A 150 16.31 -0.30 1.68
CA SER A 150 16.86 0.35 2.86
C SER A 150 17.57 -0.66 3.77
N THR A 151 16.93 -1.81 3.99
CA THR A 151 17.51 -2.91 4.79
C THR A 151 18.77 -3.46 4.13
N LEU A 152 18.73 -3.73 2.81
CA LEU A 152 19.88 -4.23 2.07
C LEU A 152 21.04 -3.23 2.07
N SER A 153 20.75 -1.94 1.86
CA SER A 153 21.75 -0.88 1.92
C SER A 153 22.41 -0.77 3.29
N TYR A 154 21.62 -0.95 4.36
CA TYR A 154 22.15 -0.96 5.72
C TYR A 154 23.06 -2.17 5.98
N VAL A 155 22.67 -3.36 5.50
CA VAL A 155 23.53 -4.56 5.58
C VAL A 155 24.85 -4.33 4.84
N PHE A 156 24.83 -3.76 3.64
CA PHE A 156 26.06 -3.45 2.89
C PHE A 156 26.93 -2.41 3.58
N HIS A 157 26.32 -1.48 4.30
CA HIS A 157 27.08 -0.54 5.15
C HIS A 157 27.80 -1.28 6.28
N LEU A 158 27.13 -2.20 6.97
CA LEU A 158 27.75 -2.99 8.06
C LEU A 158 28.93 -3.85 7.58
N VAL A 159 28.89 -4.32 6.33
CA VAL A 159 29.98 -5.11 5.71
C VAL A 159 31.07 -4.21 5.13
N GLY A 160 30.89 -2.88 5.18
CA GLY A 160 31.89 -1.92 4.68
C GLY A 160 31.90 -1.72 3.16
N ILE A 161 30.90 -2.24 2.44
CA ILE A 161 30.79 -2.10 0.97
C ILE A 161 30.29 -0.71 0.58
N VAL A 162 29.41 -0.11 1.41
CA VAL A 162 28.77 1.19 1.14
C VAL A 162 28.96 2.10 2.33
N ASN A 163 29.34 3.35 2.10
CA ASN A 163 29.41 4.37 3.13
C ASN A 163 28.04 5.05 3.29
N PHE A 164 27.46 4.94 4.48
CA PHE A 164 26.22 5.60 4.83
C PHE A 164 26.49 6.91 5.55
N THR A 165 25.96 8.00 5.00
CA THR A 165 26.00 9.30 5.65
C THR A 165 24.71 9.57 6.43
N ASN A 166 24.74 10.49 7.39
CA ASN A 166 23.54 10.92 8.11
C ASN A 166 22.45 11.44 7.15
N LEU A 167 22.83 12.06 6.05
CA LEU A 167 21.92 12.55 5.03
C LEU A 167 21.15 11.39 4.35
N ASN A 168 21.84 10.30 4.07
CA ASN A 168 21.21 9.09 3.48
C ASN A 168 20.17 8.50 4.43
N PHE A 169 20.48 8.47 5.73
CA PHE A 169 19.54 7.97 6.73
C PHE A 169 18.29 8.85 6.81
N VAL A 170 18.46 10.18 6.86
CA VAL A 170 17.32 11.13 6.86
C VAL A 170 16.44 10.94 5.63
N TYR A 171 17.07 10.78 4.45
CA TYR A 171 16.32 10.55 3.22
C TYR A 171 15.49 9.25 3.27
N ILE A 172 16.06 8.15 3.75
CA ILE A 172 15.35 6.86 3.88
C ILE A 172 14.14 7.02 4.80
N VAL A 173 14.30 7.69 5.93
CA VAL A 173 13.21 7.91 6.89
C VAL A 173 12.12 8.78 6.29
N VAL A 174 12.47 9.89 5.66
CA VAL A 174 11.48 10.78 5.03
C VAL A 174 10.73 10.07 3.90
N ALA A 175 11.44 9.37 3.01
CA ALA A 175 10.81 8.62 1.92
C ALA A 175 9.88 7.51 2.44
N TYR A 176 10.25 6.83 3.53
CA TYR A 176 9.39 5.85 4.19
C TYR A 176 8.08 6.48 4.63
N PHE A 177 8.11 7.61 5.34
CA PHE A 177 6.89 8.27 5.81
C PHE A 177 6.02 8.75 4.64
N VAL A 178 6.60 9.32 3.61
CA VAL A 178 5.85 9.76 2.41
C VAL A 178 5.13 8.57 1.77
N LEU A 179 5.84 7.47 1.50
CA LEU A 179 5.25 6.27 0.92
C LEU A 179 4.20 5.65 1.82
N PHE A 180 4.44 5.62 3.13
CA PHE A 180 3.47 5.13 4.11
C PHE A 180 2.15 5.92 4.07
N PHE A 181 2.22 7.25 4.02
CA PHE A 181 1.02 8.09 3.89
C PHE A 181 0.30 7.85 2.56
N CYS A 182 1.04 7.70 1.46
CA CYS A 182 0.46 7.35 0.15
C CYS A 182 -0.28 6.03 0.19
N VAL A 183 0.34 4.97 0.73
CA VAL A 183 -0.30 3.65 0.89
C VAL A 183 -1.56 3.75 1.73
N ARG A 184 -1.51 4.46 2.86
CA ARG A 184 -2.65 4.61 3.75
C ARG A 184 -3.82 5.34 3.06
N THR A 185 -3.52 6.39 2.31
CA THR A 185 -4.53 7.17 1.59
C THR A 185 -5.16 6.36 0.46
N THR A 186 -4.34 5.70 -0.37
CA THR A 186 -4.82 4.88 -1.49
C THR A 186 -5.55 3.63 -1.01
N SER A 187 -5.11 3.00 0.08
CA SER A 187 -5.82 1.88 0.71
C SER A 187 -7.21 2.29 1.20
N ASN A 188 -7.34 3.42 1.91
CA ASN A 188 -8.65 3.91 2.34
C ASN A 188 -9.54 4.26 1.14
N LYS A 189 -8.99 4.90 0.10
CA LYS A 189 -9.72 5.19 -1.15
C LYS A 189 -10.24 3.91 -1.79
N PHE A 190 -9.39 2.89 -1.93
CA PHE A 190 -9.76 1.61 -2.52
C PHE A 190 -10.86 0.89 -1.73
N VAL A 191 -10.71 0.81 -0.40
CA VAL A 191 -11.70 0.16 0.48
C VAL A 191 -13.04 0.87 0.42
N ASN A 192 -13.06 2.20 0.43
CA ASN A 192 -14.28 2.99 0.34
C ASN A 192 -14.93 2.86 -1.04
N GLU A 193 -14.14 2.77 -2.12
CA GLU A 193 -14.66 2.65 -3.48
C GLU A 193 -15.47 1.36 -3.66
N VAL A 194 -15.05 0.24 -3.04
CA VAL A 194 -15.85 -1.01 -3.02
C VAL A 194 -17.24 -0.75 -2.46
N ILE A 195 -17.34 -0.06 -1.32
CA ILE A 195 -18.63 0.23 -0.68
C ILE A 195 -19.47 1.20 -1.52
N VAL A 196 -18.84 2.23 -2.09
CA VAL A 196 -19.52 3.19 -2.98
C VAL A 196 -20.11 2.48 -4.17
N GLN A 197 -19.32 1.66 -4.87
CA GLN A 197 -19.77 0.95 -6.07
C GLN A 197 -20.89 -0.05 -5.73
N ASP A 198 -20.76 -0.76 -4.59
CA ASP A 198 -21.80 -1.68 -4.14
C ASP A 198 -23.10 -0.97 -3.73
N SER A 199 -23.02 0.27 -3.23
CA SER A 199 -24.20 1.08 -2.90
C SER A 199 -24.91 1.68 -4.12
N ILE A 200 -24.21 1.78 -5.26
CA ILE A 200 -24.73 2.34 -6.53
C ILE A 200 -25.26 1.22 -7.44
N ALA A 201 -24.74 0.00 -7.29
CA ALA A 201 -25.08 -1.13 -8.15
C ALA A 201 -26.53 -1.66 -7.99
N ASP A 202 -27.21 -1.25 -6.94
CA ASP A 202 -28.64 -1.51 -6.65
C ASP A 202 -29.49 -0.31 -7.09
#